data_4c242c720d7ff4667877156ee266c4ca
#
_entry.id   4c242c720d7ff4667877156ee266c4ca
#
_cell.length_a   1.000
_cell.length_b   1.000
_cell.length_c   1.000
_cell.angle_alpha   90.00
_cell.angle_beta   90.00
_cell.angle_gamma   90.00
#
_symmetry.space_group_name_H-M   'P 1'
#
loop_
_entity.id
_entity.type
_entity.pdbx_description
1 polymer ?
#
loop_
_entity_poly.entity_id
_entity_poly.type
_entity_poly.pdbx_seq_one_letter_code
_entity_poly.pdbx_strand_id
1 'polypeptide(L)'
;MITAVIIASLTCLAFICNILIKPSIIIKGKSYGIYWIFPLLGAVSLLFAKVITPKQLFEGLTADSDINPLKILALFLSLTLMSVLLDSAGFFRVLAAKTLSFAKHSQWALFICLYLTVSLLTVFTSNDIIVLTFTPFICYFAHNAKIDPIPYLVGEFIAANTWSMALVIGNPTNIYLAGTAGINFGEYLTVMALPPCLPV
;
A
#
# COMPACT_ATOMS: atom_id res chain seq x y z
N MET A 1 14.67 23.00 -15.01
CA MET A 1 13.36 22.33 -15.06
C MET A 1 13.36 21.12 -15.99
N ILE A 2 13.73 21.26 -17.26
CA ILE A 2 13.78 20.14 -18.24
C ILE A 2 14.66 18.97 -17.76
N THR A 3 15.86 19.24 -17.27
CA THR A 3 16.79 18.20 -16.76
C THR A 3 16.18 17.39 -15.61
N ALA A 4 15.46 18.05 -14.69
CA ALA A 4 14.77 17.37 -13.60
C ALA A 4 13.70 16.41 -14.10
N VAL A 5 12.89 16.85 -15.07
CA VAL A 5 11.83 16.03 -15.68
C VAL A 5 12.43 14.83 -16.40
N ILE A 6 13.51 15.02 -17.15
CA ILE A 6 14.18 13.93 -17.87
C ILE A 6 14.72 12.88 -16.87
N ILE A 7 15.45 13.31 -15.82
CA ILE A 7 16.01 12.40 -14.81
C ILE A 7 14.85 11.66 -14.10
N ALA A 8 13.80 12.35 -13.68
CA ALA A 8 12.66 11.74 -13.02
C ALA A 8 11.96 10.71 -13.93
N SER A 9 11.70 11.06 -15.20
CA SER A 9 11.06 10.16 -16.16
C SER A 9 11.90 8.91 -16.43
N LEU A 10 13.22 9.08 -16.62
CA LEU A 10 14.13 7.94 -16.82
C LEU A 10 14.20 7.04 -15.57
N THR A 11 14.22 7.65 -14.38
CA THR A 11 14.20 6.91 -13.12
C THR A 11 12.92 6.10 -12.96
N CYS A 12 11.76 6.71 -13.21
CA CYS A 12 10.47 6.01 -13.17
C CYS A 12 10.42 4.87 -14.19
N LEU A 13 10.87 5.10 -15.42
CA LEU A 13 10.90 4.07 -16.44
C LEU A 13 11.80 2.90 -16.05
N ALA A 14 13.03 3.19 -15.57
CA ALA A 14 13.97 2.17 -15.11
C ALA A 14 13.42 1.37 -13.92
N PHE A 15 12.75 2.03 -12.98
CA PHE A 15 12.10 1.40 -11.84
C PHE A 15 10.98 0.43 -12.28
N ILE A 16 10.09 0.89 -13.17
CA ILE A 16 9.00 0.07 -13.72
C ILE A 16 9.57 -1.12 -14.51
N CYS A 17 10.54 -0.89 -15.39
CA CYS A 17 11.20 -1.96 -16.15
C CYS A 17 11.85 -3.00 -15.22
N ASN A 18 12.50 -2.56 -14.14
CA ASN A 18 13.12 -3.48 -13.17
C ASN A 18 12.05 -4.36 -12.49
N ILE A 19 10.93 -3.79 -12.06
CA ILE A 19 9.84 -4.56 -11.42
C ILE A 19 9.29 -5.60 -12.39
N LEU A 20 9.10 -5.24 -13.66
CA LEU A 20 8.49 -6.14 -14.65
C LEU A 20 9.45 -7.24 -15.11
N ILE A 21 10.76 -6.96 -15.23
CA ILE A 21 11.72 -7.90 -15.80
C ILE A 21 12.38 -8.75 -14.71
N LYS A 22 12.95 -8.11 -13.67
CA LYS A 22 13.71 -8.79 -12.63
C LYS A 22 13.74 -8.01 -11.32
N PRO A 23 12.71 -8.12 -10.47
CA PRO A 23 12.60 -7.30 -9.26
C PRO A 23 13.60 -7.67 -8.16
N SER A 24 14.26 -8.83 -8.26
CA SER A 24 15.18 -9.33 -7.24
C SER A 24 16.42 -10.02 -7.82
N ILE A 25 17.50 -9.99 -7.05
CA ILE A 25 18.73 -10.73 -7.33
C ILE A 25 18.92 -11.79 -6.24
N ILE A 26 19.32 -12.99 -6.63
CA ILE A 26 19.64 -14.07 -5.71
C ILE A 26 21.13 -14.01 -5.39
N ILE A 27 21.49 -13.74 -4.13
CA ILE A 27 22.85 -13.74 -3.63
C ILE A 27 22.96 -14.76 -2.51
N LYS A 28 23.85 -15.73 -2.66
CA LYS A 28 24.07 -16.82 -1.67
C LYS A 28 22.78 -17.53 -1.24
N GLY A 29 21.85 -17.77 -2.20
CA GLY A 29 20.58 -18.46 -1.94
C GLY A 29 19.49 -17.59 -1.27
N LYS A 30 19.75 -16.30 -1.03
CA LYS A 30 18.75 -15.35 -0.54
C LYS A 30 18.34 -14.39 -1.64
N SER A 31 17.06 -14.13 -1.77
CA SER A 31 16.50 -13.16 -2.71
C SER A 31 16.50 -11.76 -2.09
N TYR A 32 17.15 -10.80 -2.78
CA TYR A 32 17.19 -9.40 -2.38
C TYR A 32 16.48 -8.56 -3.44
N GLY A 33 15.46 -7.80 -3.04
CA GLY A 33 14.80 -6.83 -3.91
C GLY A 33 15.74 -5.68 -4.25
N ILE A 34 15.91 -5.37 -5.54
CA ILE A 34 16.79 -4.30 -6.02
C ILE A 34 16.02 -3.07 -6.51
N TYR A 35 14.71 -3.11 -6.50
CA TYR A 35 13.85 -2.05 -7.01
C TYR A 35 14.08 -0.69 -6.34
N TRP A 36 14.44 -0.65 -5.05
CA TRP A 36 14.70 0.57 -4.28
C TRP A 36 15.96 1.33 -4.73
N ILE A 37 16.88 0.65 -5.42
CA ILE A 37 18.13 1.25 -5.91
C ILE A 37 17.85 2.31 -6.98
N PHE A 38 16.86 2.10 -7.83
CA PHE A 38 16.54 3.01 -8.93
C PHE A 38 16.08 4.40 -8.46
N PRO A 39 15.10 4.52 -7.55
CA PRO A 39 14.74 5.82 -6.97
C PRO A 39 15.91 6.49 -6.24
N LEU A 40 16.73 5.71 -5.54
CA LEU A 40 17.92 6.24 -4.87
C LEU A 40 18.93 6.82 -5.87
N LEU A 41 19.24 6.10 -6.95
CA LEU A 41 20.13 6.59 -8.02
C LEU A 41 19.54 7.83 -8.70
N GLY A 42 18.23 7.87 -8.91
CA GLY A 42 17.54 9.05 -9.44
C GLY A 42 17.71 10.26 -8.53
N ALA A 43 17.49 10.11 -7.23
CA ALA A 43 17.68 11.19 -6.25
C ALA A 43 19.13 11.68 -6.21
N VAL A 44 20.09 10.75 -6.19
CA VAL A 44 21.53 11.06 -6.21
C VAL A 44 21.92 11.78 -7.51
N SER A 45 21.39 11.37 -8.66
CA SER A 45 21.68 12.01 -9.95
C SER A 45 21.17 13.44 -10.03
N LEU A 46 20.03 13.77 -9.39
CA LEU A 46 19.52 15.14 -9.28
C LEU A 46 20.46 16.05 -8.48
N LEU A 47 21.09 15.50 -7.41
CA LEU A 47 22.08 16.22 -6.63
C LEU A 47 23.38 16.46 -7.45
N PHE A 48 23.89 15.43 -8.14
CA PHE A 48 25.10 15.55 -8.97
C PHE A 48 24.88 16.49 -10.17
N ALA A 49 23.71 16.47 -10.78
CA ALA A 49 23.33 17.39 -11.84
C ALA A 49 23.10 18.84 -11.33
N LYS A 50 23.26 19.07 -10.02
CA LYS A 50 23.02 20.36 -9.36
C LYS A 50 21.62 20.95 -9.65
N VAL A 51 20.66 20.08 -9.94
CA VAL A 51 19.24 20.45 -10.12
C VAL A 51 18.63 20.79 -8.78
N ILE A 52 19.05 20.06 -7.73
CA ILE A 52 18.67 20.30 -6.34
C ILE A 52 19.93 20.40 -5.51
N THR A 53 20.03 21.42 -4.67
CA THR A 53 21.12 21.55 -3.71
C THR A 53 20.85 20.76 -2.44
N PRO A 54 21.87 20.29 -1.69
CA PRO A 54 21.67 19.61 -0.41
C PRO A 54 20.84 20.42 0.58
N LYS A 55 20.97 21.77 0.54
CA LYS A 55 20.19 22.68 1.37
C LYS A 55 18.70 22.64 1.00
N GLN A 56 18.38 22.73 -0.28
CA GLN A 56 17.00 22.62 -0.77
C GLN A 56 16.38 21.24 -0.48
N LEU A 57 17.19 20.17 -0.56
CA LEU A 57 16.75 18.83 -0.19
C LEU A 57 16.37 18.79 1.30
N PHE A 58 17.23 19.29 2.17
CA PHE A 58 16.96 19.33 3.61
C PHE A 58 15.75 20.21 3.96
N GLU A 59 15.67 21.39 3.37
CA GLU A 59 14.51 22.29 3.52
C GLU A 59 13.23 21.63 3.03
N GLY A 60 13.24 20.93 1.89
CA GLY A 60 12.08 20.21 1.37
C GLY A 60 11.64 19.04 2.25
N LEU A 61 12.58 18.33 2.89
CA LEU A 61 12.26 17.24 3.81
C LEU A 61 11.71 17.75 5.16
N THR A 62 12.17 18.91 5.63
CA THR A 62 11.83 19.47 6.95
C THR A 62 10.84 20.62 6.89
N ALA A 63 10.43 21.04 5.69
CA ALA A 63 9.50 22.14 5.50
C ALA A 63 8.22 21.92 6.31
N ASP A 64 7.81 22.93 7.05
CA ASP A 64 6.54 22.93 7.76
C ASP A 64 5.41 23.36 6.81
N SER A 65 5.23 22.55 5.76
CA SER A 65 4.18 22.68 4.76
C SER A 65 3.13 21.59 4.96
N ASP A 66 1.98 21.76 4.31
CA ASP A 66 0.90 20.76 4.33
C ASP A 66 1.38 19.39 3.87
N ILE A 67 2.45 19.34 3.06
CA ILE A 67 3.10 18.12 2.61
C ILE A 67 4.51 18.06 3.22
N ASN A 68 4.63 17.42 4.35
CA ASN A 68 5.94 17.14 4.94
C ASN A 68 6.27 15.65 4.79
N PRO A 69 7.27 15.27 3.95
CA PRO A 69 7.62 13.87 3.71
C PRO A 69 7.98 13.10 4.97
N LEU A 70 8.61 13.76 5.96
CA LEU A 70 8.97 13.11 7.22
C LEU A 70 7.75 12.85 8.09
N LYS A 71 6.77 13.76 8.13
CA LYS A 71 5.50 13.54 8.85
C LYS A 71 4.72 12.38 8.22
N ILE A 72 4.67 12.31 6.88
CA ILE A 72 4.03 11.20 6.14
C ILE A 72 4.75 9.88 6.43
N LEU A 73 6.08 9.86 6.40
CA LEU A 73 6.88 8.67 6.72
C LEU A 73 6.65 8.21 8.17
N ALA A 74 6.65 9.13 9.13
CA ALA A 74 6.39 8.82 10.53
C ALA A 74 5.00 8.23 10.72
N LEU A 75 3.98 8.80 10.08
CA LEU A 75 2.61 8.28 10.11
C LEU A 75 2.54 6.87 9.50
N PHE A 76 3.15 6.66 8.35
CA PHE A 76 3.20 5.35 7.70
C PHE A 76 3.89 4.30 8.58
N LEU A 77 5.04 4.61 9.16
CA LEU A 77 5.76 3.71 10.07
C LEU A 77 4.95 3.41 11.33
N SER A 78 4.26 4.41 11.89
CA SER A 78 3.42 4.22 13.08
C SER A 78 2.23 3.30 12.80
N LEU A 79 1.54 3.50 11.67
CA LEU A 79 0.45 2.62 11.24
C LEU A 79 0.94 1.20 10.96
N THR A 80 2.08 1.05 10.30
CA THR A 80 2.70 -0.25 10.04
C THR A 80 3.05 -0.97 11.33
N LEU A 81 3.68 -0.27 12.28
CA LEU A 81 4.03 -0.85 13.59
C LEU A 81 2.79 -1.31 14.35
N MET A 82 1.74 -0.47 14.40
CA MET A 82 0.47 -0.82 15.05
C MET A 82 -0.13 -2.09 14.45
N SER A 83 -0.12 -2.20 13.13
CA SER A 83 -0.68 -3.36 12.43
C SER A 83 0.15 -4.63 12.62
N VAL A 84 1.48 -4.52 12.63
CA VAL A 84 2.36 -5.65 12.96
C VAL A 84 2.14 -6.12 14.41
N LEU A 85 1.89 -5.21 15.35
CA LEU A 85 1.53 -5.56 16.73
C LEU A 85 0.18 -6.29 16.78
N LEU A 86 -0.84 -5.81 16.04
CA LEU A 86 -2.13 -6.50 15.94
C LEU A 86 -2.00 -7.89 15.31
N ASP A 87 -1.17 -8.04 14.29
CA ASP A 87 -0.90 -9.34 13.67
C ASP A 87 -0.18 -10.28 14.64
N SER A 88 0.84 -9.80 15.33
CA SER A 88 1.57 -10.58 16.34
C SER A 88 0.67 -11.02 17.51
N ALA A 89 -0.32 -10.20 17.86
CA ALA A 89 -1.35 -10.54 18.86
C ALA A 89 -2.39 -11.54 18.33
N GLY A 90 -2.32 -11.93 17.05
CA GLY A 90 -3.24 -12.88 16.42
C GLY A 90 -4.60 -12.29 16.05
N PHE A 91 -4.76 -10.98 16.08
CA PHE A 91 -6.03 -10.31 15.78
C PHE A 91 -6.58 -10.69 14.40
N PHE A 92 -5.76 -10.56 13.37
CA PHE A 92 -6.17 -10.89 12.00
C PHE A 92 -6.45 -12.38 11.82
N ARG A 93 -5.69 -13.26 12.50
CA ARG A 93 -5.93 -14.71 12.47
C ARG A 93 -7.29 -15.08 13.06
N VAL A 94 -7.65 -14.47 14.19
CA VAL A 94 -8.97 -14.69 14.82
C VAL A 94 -10.09 -14.18 13.92
N LEU A 95 -9.89 -13.02 13.30
CA LEU A 95 -10.88 -12.42 12.41
C LEU A 95 -11.07 -13.26 11.16
N ALA A 96 -9.99 -13.72 10.55
CA ALA A 96 -10.02 -14.60 9.40
C ALA A 96 -10.72 -15.94 9.73
N ALA A 97 -10.41 -16.55 10.87
CA ALA A 97 -11.08 -17.78 11.31
C ALA A 97 -12.59 -17.58 11.52
N LYS A 98 -12.99 -16.45 12.10
CA LYS A 98 -14.42 -16.08 12.22
C LYS A 98 -15.08 -15.91 10.86
N THR A 99 -14.45 -15.18 9.94
CA THR A 99 -14.94 -15.00 8.56
C THR A 99 -15.22 -16.34 7.88
N LEU A 100 -14.29 -17.31 8.04
CA LEU A 100 -14.48 -18.66 7.54
C LEU A 100 -15.66 -19.38 8.18
N SER A 101 -15.86 -19.24 9.47
CA SER A 101 -16.96 -19.91 10.18
C SER A 101 -18.34 -19.45 9.71
N PHE A 102 -18.46 -18.19 9.25
CA PHE A 102 -19.70 -17.67 8.66
C PHE A 102 -19.99 -18.21 7.25
N ALA A 103 -18.97 -18.62 6.52
CA ALA A 103 -19.09 -19.04 5.11
C ALA A 103 -19.78 -20.39 4.90
N LYS A 104 -19.94 -21.24 5.92
CA LYS A 104 -20.72 -22.50 5.94
C LYS A 104 -20.63 -23.32 4.64
N HIS A 105 -19.51 -23.74 4.17
CA HIS A 105 -19.32 -24.59 2.99
C HIS A 105 -19.70 -23.99 1.62
N SER A 106 -20.15 -22.73 1.54
CA SER A 106 -20.41 -22.06 0.27
C SER A 106 -19.23 -21.21 -0.17
N GLN A 107 -18.69 -21.47 -1.36
CA GLN A 107 -17.59 -20.69 -1.91
C GLN A 107 -17.98 -19.20 -2.15
N TRP A 108 -19.22 -18.95 -2.56
CA TRP A 108 -19.75 -17.61 -2.73
C TRP A 108 -19.88 -16.87 -1.39
N ALA A 109 -20.39 -17.54 -0.37
CA ALA A 109 -20.47 -16.94 0.96
C ALA A 109 -19.07 -16.64 1.51
N LEU A 110 -18.11 -17.52 1.28
CA LEU A 110 -16.71 -17.32 1.64
C LEU A 110 -16.12 -16.10 0.94
N PHE A 111 -16.30 -15.99 -0.38
CA PHE A 111 -15.83 -14.85 -1.16
C PHE A 111 -16.40 -13.52 -0.63
N ILE A 112 -17.72 -13.46 -0.45
CA ILE A 112 -18.38 -12.25 0.04
C ILE A 112 -17.92 -11.90 1.47
N CYS A 113 -17.83 -12.87 2.37
CA CYS A 113 -17.38 -12.63 3.73
C CYS A 113 -15.93 -12.14 3.77
N LEU A 114 -15.03 -12.73 2.98
CA LEU A 114 -13.65 -12.27 2.86
C LEU A 114 -13.58 -10.86 2.28
N TYR A 115 -14.28 -10.62 1.19
CA TYR A 115 -14.34 -9.31 0.54
C TYR A 115 -14.79 -8.22 1.53
N LEU A 116 -15.90 -8.44 2.23
CA LEU A 116 -16.43 -7.50 3.21
C LEU A 116 -15.49 -7.31 4.41
N THR A 117 -14.86 -8.38 4.88
CA THR A 117 -13.89 -8.30 5.99
C THR A 117 -12.67 -7.48 5.59
N VAL A 118 -12.10 -7.77 4.42
CA VAL A 118 -10.95 -7.02 3.87
C VAL A 118 -11.34 -5.56 3.65
N SER A 119 -12.49 -5.29 3.05
CA SER A 119 -13.01 -3.94 2.83
C SER A 119 -13.11 -3.14 4.12
N LEU A 120 -13.77 -3.70 5.13
CA LEU A 120 -13.95 -3.04 6.42
C LEU A 120 -12.61 -2.75 7.11
N LEU A 121 -11.71 -3.72 7.11
CA LEU A 121 -10.39 -3.55 7.74
C LEU A 121 -9.55 -2.51 7.02
N THR A 122 -9.58 -2.52 5.70
CA THR A 122 -8.76 -1.60 4.89
C THR A 122 -9.16 -0.14 5.08
N VAL A 123 -10.45 0.13 5.34
CA VAL A 123 -10.90 1.51 5.67
C VAL A 123 -10.15 2.07 6.87
N PHE A 124 -9.90 1.25 7.91
CA PHE A 124 -9.28 1.69 9.16
C PHE A 124 -7.79 1.40 9.28
N THR A 125 -7.24 0.63 8.34
CA THR A 125 -5.82 0.30 8.30
C THR A 125 -5.21 0.74 6.97
N SER A 126 -4.11 0.13 6.54
CA SER A 126 -3.52 0.36 5.22
C SER A 126 -3.77 -0.84 4.32
N ASN A 127 -3.99 -0.59 3.02
CA ASN A 127 -4.12 -1.65 2.02
C ASN A 127 -2.93 -2.62 2.04
N ASP A 128 -1.70 -2.10 2.15
CA ASP A 128 -0.48 -2.90 2.13
C ASP A 128 -0.43 -3.93 3.27
N ILE A 129 -0.86 -3.50 4.47
CA ILE A 129 -0.88 -4.36 5.65
C ILE A 129 -1.92 -5.46 5.51
N ILE A 130 -3.09 -5.12 5.01
CA ILE A 130 -4.16 -6.11 4.82
C ILE A 130 -3.72 -7.15 3.80
N VAL A 131 -3.17 -6.74 2.65
CA VAL A 131 -2.66 -7.68 1.64
C VAL A 131 -1.56 -8.56 2.22
N LEU A 132 -0.57 -7.99 2.93
CA LEU A 132 0.50 -8.78 3.54
C LEU A 132 -0.01 -9.81 4.58
N THR A 133 -1.09 -9.51 5.28
CA THR A 133 -1.63 -10.35 6.36
C THR A 133 -2.62 -11.40 5.84
N PHE A 134 -3.54 -10.98 4.97
CA PHE A 134 -4.60 -11.88 4.49
C PHE A 134 -4.16 -12.80 3.35
N THR A 135 -3.25 -12.39 2.48
CA THR A 135 -2.73 -13.23 1.38
C THR A 135 -2.20 -14.59 1.87
N PRO A 136 -1.27 -14.66 2.87
CA PRO A 136 -0.80 -15.94 3.39
C PRO A 136 -1.93 -16.79 4.00
N PHE A 137 -2.88 -16.13 4.67
CA PHE A 137 -4.04 -16.79 5.26
C PHE A 137 -4.95 -17.40 4.18
N ILE A 138 -5.27 -16.65 3.11
CA ILE A 138 -6.07 -17.13 1.98
C ILE A 138 -5.37 -18.33 1.31
N CYS A 139 -4.06 -18.23 1.04
CA CYS A 139 -3.29 -19.30 0.45
C CYS A 139 -3.30 -20.57 1.32
N TYR A 140 -3.07 -20.43 2.62
CA TYR A 140 -3.08 -21.55 3.58
C TYR A 140 -4.47 -22.21 3.64
N PHE A 141 -5.52 -21.41 3.73
CA PHE A 141 -6.88 -21.90 3.75
C PHE A 141 -7.26 -22.62 2.45
N ALA A 142 -7.00 -21.99 1.30
CA ALA A 142 -7.32 -22.57 0.00
C ALA A 142 -6.61 -23.90 -0.23
N HIS A 143 -5.34 -24.00 0.19
CA HIS A 143 -4.57 -25.23 0.13
C HIS A 143 -5.24 -26.35 0.96
N ASN A 144 -5.65 -26.07 2.20
CA ASN A 144 -6.28 -27.05 3.07
C ASN A 144 -7.69 -27.43 2.59
N ALA A 145 -8.44 -26.47 2.05
CA ALA A 145 -9.78 -26.70 1.50
C ALA A 145 -9.76 -27.31 0.09
N LYS A 146 -8.59 -27.44 -0.55
CA LYS A 146 -8.39 -27.90 -1.93
C LYS A 146 -9.22 -27.08 -2.94
N ILE A 147 -9.25 -25.77 -2.77
CA ILE A 147 -9.90 -24.81 -3.68
C ILE A 147 -8.86 -23.91 -4.32
N ASP A 148 -9.22 -23.31 -5.46
CA ASP A 148 -8.36 -22.33 -6.14
C ASP A 148 -8.27 -21.05 -5.31
N PRO A 149 -7.07 -20.58 -4.90
CA PRO A 149 -6.91 -19.33 -4.15
C PRO A 149 -7.09 -18.07 -5.02
N ILE A 150 -6.91 -18.17 -6.33
CA ILE A 150 -6.83 -17.00 -7.23
C ILE A 150 -8.05 -16.09 -7.13
N PRO A 151 -9.30 -16.56 -7.17
CA PRO A 151 -10.47 -15.67 -7.06
C PRO A 151 -10.50 -14.88 -5.75
N TYR A 152 -10.09 -15.50 -4.65
CA TYR A 152 -10.07 -14.88 -3.33
C TYR A 152 -8.95 -13.85 -3.20
N LEU A 153 -7.77 -14.14 -3.76
CA LEU A 153 -6.64 -13.21 -3.80
C LEU A 153 -6.94 -11.98 -4.67
N VAL A 154 -7.59 -12.20 -5.82
CA VAL A 154 -8.04 -11.09 -6.67
C VAL A 154 -9.09 -10.24 -5.96
N GLY A 155 -10.06 -10.87 -5.30
CA GLY A 155 -11.07 -10.19 -4.49
C GLY A 155 -10.47 -9.39 -3.35
N GLU A 156 -9.50 -9.97 -2.63
CA GLU A 156 -8.73 -9.30 -1.57
C GLU A 156 -8.01 -8.05 -2.12
N PHE A 157 -7.26 -8.20 -3.21
CA PHE A 157 -6.51 -7.13 -3.83
C PHE A 157 -7.42 -5.97 -4.27
N ILE A 158 -8.54 -6.28 -4.92
CA ILE A 158 -9.54 -5.29 -5.33
C ILE A 158 -10.13 -4.60 -4.11
N ALA A 159 -10.59 -5.36 -3.10
CA ALA A 159 -11.17 -4.81 -1.89
C ALA A 159 -10.18 -3.88 -1.16
N ALA A 160 -8.95 -4.33 -0.94
CA ALA A 160 -7.93 -3.57 -0.24
C ALA A 160 -7.60 -2.25 -0.96
N ASN A 161 -7.43 -2.26 -2.28
CA ASN A 161 -7.11 -1.05 -3.03
C ASN A 161 -8.32 -0.11 -3.19
N THR A 162 -9.52 -0.64 -3.33
CA THR A 162 -10.74 0.18 -3.50
C THR A 162 -11.14 0.84 -2.19
N TRP A 163 -11.20 0.09 -1.09
CA TRP A 163 -11.67 0.62 0.19
C TRP A 163 -10.63 1.44 0.94
N SER A 164 -9.33 1.33 0.60
CA SER A 164 -8.29 2.21 1.14
C SER A 164 -8.48 3.67 0.75
N MET A 165 -9.23 3.96 -0.31
CA MET A 165 -9.51 5.34 -0.70
C MET A 165 -10.59 6.02 0.15
N ALA A 166 -11.35 5.28 0.95
CA ALA A 166 -12.45 5.84 1.74
C ALA A 166 -11.99 6.85 2.80
N LEU A 167 -10.82 6.63 3.40
CA LEU A 167 -10.20 7.56 4.35
C LEU A 167 -8.84 8.07 3.85
N VAL A 168 -8.51 9.31 4.23
CA VAL A 168 -7.21 9.91 3.92
C VAL A 168 -6.05 9.02 4.37
N ILE A 169 -6.17 8.40 5.55
CA ILE A 169 -5.11 7.58 6.17
C ILE A 169 -4.97 6.19 5.56
N GLY A 170 -5.92 5.73 4.73
CA GLY A 170 -5.94 4.38 4.18
C GLY A 170 -4.80 4.08 3.19
N ASN A 171 -4.18 5.12 2.64
CA ASN A 171 -3.04 5.00 1.73
C ASN A 171 -2.17 6.27 1.79
N PRO A 172 -0.83 6.15 1.77
CA PRO A 172 0.08 7.31 1.70
C PRO A 172 -0.21 8.25 0.52
N THR A 173 -0.68 7.72 -0.60
CA THR A 173 -1.06 8.51 -1.79
C THR A 173 -2.23 9.45 -1.49
N ASN A 174 -3.21 8.99 -0.71
CA ASN A 174 -4.37 9.81 -0.33
C ASN A 174 -3.93 10.98 0.56
N ILE A 175 -3.02 10.71 1.50
CA ILE A 175 -2.47 11.73 2.41
C ILE A 175 -1.76 12.81 1.60
N TYR A 176 -0.91 12.39 0.65
CA TYR A 176 -0.19 13.29 -0.22
C TYR A 176 -1.15 14.14 -1.07
N LEU A 177 -2.14 13.50 -1.69
CA LEU A 177 -3.10 14.17 -2.58
C LEU A 177 -3.96 15.17 -1.81
N ALA A 178 -4.52 14.76 -0.67
CA ALA A 178 -5.34 15.63 0.17
C ALA A 178 -4.52 16.83 0.70
N GLY A 179 -3.29 16.57 1.17
CA GLY A 179 -2.38 17.64 1.62
C GLY A 179 -2.03 18.63 0.50
N THR A 180 -1.72 18.12 -0.72
CA THR A 180 -1.40 18.99 -1.87
C THR A 180 -2.58 19.86 -2.27
N ALA A 181 -3.79 19.31 -2.20
CA ALA A 181 -5.00 20.02 -2.60
C ALA A 181 -5.60 20.89 -1.46
N GLY A 182 -5.01 20.86 -0.26
CA GLY A 182 -5.53 21.57 0.91
C GLY A 182 -6.90 21.05 1.38
N ILE A 183 -7.21 19.78 1.09
CA ILE A 183 -8.49 19.14 1.42
C ILE A 183 -8.42 18.64 2.86
N ASN A 184 -9.34 19.08 3.70
CA ASN A 184 -9.42 18.61 5.08
C ASN A 184 -10.07 17.20 5.18
N PHE A 185 -9.91 16.55 6.34
CA PHE A 185 -10.41 15.18 6.57
C PHE A 185 -11.91 15.06 6.32
N GLY A 186 -12.71 16.03 6.76
CA GLY A 186 -14.16 16.00 6.59
C GLY A 186 -14.59 16.12 5.12
N GLU A 187 -13.98 17.03 4.39
CA GLU A 187 -14.22 17.20 2.95
C GLU A 187 -13.82 15.94 2.17
N TYR A 188 -12.64 15.38 2.47
CA TYR A 188 -12.19 14.13 1.86
C TYR A 188 -13.20 13.00 2.10
N LEU A 189 -13.63 12.82 3.34
CA LEU A 189 -14.58 11.78 3.71
C LEU A 189 -15.91 11.91 2.96
N THR A 190 -16.45 13.13 2.85
CA THR A 190 -17.76 13.34 2.17
C THR A 190 -17.72 12.98 0.69
N VAL A 191 -16.57 13.16 0.04
CA VAL A 191 -16.39 12.86 -1.40
C VAL A 191 -15.98 11.42 -1.63
N MET A 192 -15.01 10.92 -0.83
CA MET A 192 -14.33 9.65 -1.11
C MET A 192 -14.92 8.44 -0.37
N ALA A 193 -15.84 8.64 0.57
CA ALA A 193 -16.53 7.51 1.19
C ALA A 193 -17.57 6.84 0.25
N LEU A 194 -18.10 7.57 -0.74
CA LEU A 194 -19.09 7.05 -1.69
C LEU A 194 -18.49 6.22 -2.83
N PRO A 195 -17.37 6.62 -3.50
CA PRO A 195 -16.83 5.89 -4.63
C PRO A 195 -16.59 4.40 -4.41
N PRO A 196 -16.07 3.94 -3.23
CA PRO A 196 -15.91 2.52 -2.98
C PRO A 196 -17.21 1.72 -2.96
N CYS A 197 -18.33 2.38 -2.72
CA CYS A 197 -19.66 1.77 -2.67
C CYS A 197 -20.37 1.71 -4.04
N LEU A 198 -19.85 2.42 -5.05
CA LEU A 198 -20.43 2.42 -6.38
C LEU A 198 -19.98 1.17 -7.15
N PRO A 199 -20.89 0.48 -7.85
CA PRO A 199 -20.50 -0.63 -8.70
C PRO A 199 -19.64 -0.10 -9.86
N VAL A 200 -18.52 -0.74 -10.08
CA VAL A 200 -17.61 -0.53 -11.22
C VAL A 200 -18.15 -1.28 -12.43
#